data_566d45a0576fdee1f45de4938c5c63b7
#
_entry.id   566d45a0576fdee1f45de4938c5c63b7
#
_cell.length_a   1.000
_cell.length_b   1.000
_cell.length_c   1.000
_cell.angle_alpha   90.00
_cell.angle_beta   90.00
_cell.angle_gamma   90.00
#
_symmetry.space_group_name_H-M   'P 1'
#
loop_
_entity.id
_entity.type
_entity.pdbx_description
1 polymer ?
#
loop_
_entity_poly.entity_id
_entity_poly.type
_entity_poly.pdbx_seq_one_letter_code
_entity_poly.pdbx_strand_id
1 'polypeptide(L)'
;MNACTQFHDCVCLLDDGAPSKYGNDEVVKKCESITRAVGDDTGRNVMQGDSVKNSKPCCLSAITAEFQPLTDSSDIARAFLYKLEAGEIDKKHLSKIQKQKHCLVRFVTDYLGWICSEKWSYMKSLERKFKNFRKQNVELGKIHNRIPENVAWMQAGFEMFLEFICDKYKVSLKRLKKYKKNF
;
A
#
# COMPACT_ATOMS: atom_id res chain seq x y z
N MET A 1 15.66 -5.28 -5.95
CA MET A 1 15.30 -4.04 -6.67
C MET A 1 14.83 -4.25 -8.11
N ASN A 2 15.36 -5.23 -8.85
CA ASN A 2 14.95 -5.43 -10.26
C ASN A 2 13.45 -5.79 -10.44
N ALA A 3 12.84 -6.51 -9.51
CA ALA A 3 11.41 -6.85 -9.60
C ALA A 3 10.52 -5.60 -9.58
N CYS A 4 10.74 -4.67 -8.65
CA CYS A 4 9.93 -3.46 -8.52
C CYS A 4 9.99 -2.52 -9.74
N THR A 5 11.01 -2.66 -10.60
CA THR A 5 11.15 -1.87 -11.82
C THR A 5 10.56 -2.55 -13.07
N GLN A 6 10.22 -3.83 -12.96
CA GLN A 6 9.58 -4.60 -14.03
C GLN A 6 8.06 -4.62 -13.92
N PHE A 7 7.54 -4.39 -12.72
CA PHE A 7 6.10 -4.34 -12.47
C PHE A 7 5.62 -2.90 -12.50
N HIS A 8 4.62 -2.62 -13.34
CA HIS A 8 4.01 -1.31 -13.47
C HIS A 8 2.57 -1.34 -12.93
N ASP A 9 2.20 -0.32 -12.16
CA ASP A 9 0.84 -0.10 -11.66
C ASP A 9 0.23 -1.29 -10.89
N CYS A 10 1.07 -2.05 -10.19
CA CYS A 10 0.64 -3.20 -9.39
C CYS A 10 1.30 -3.21 -8.01
N VAL A 11 0.93 -4.18 -7.16
CA VAL A 11 1.57 -4.42 -5.88
C VAL A 11 2.63 -5.52 -6.04
N CYS A 12 3.88 -5.18 -5.75
CA CYS A 12 4.98 -6.14 -5.69
C CYS A 12 5.07 -6.69 -4.26
N LEU A 13 4.75 -7.98 -4.08
CA LEU A 13 4.85 -8.65 -2.80
C LEU A 13 6.28 -9.17 -2.58
N LEU A 14 6.87 -8.77 -1.48
CA LEU A 14 8.13 -9.28 -0.95
C LEU A 14 7.80 -10.08 0.30
N ASP A 15 7.70 -11.37 0.12
CA ASP A 15 7.22 -12.29 1.15
C ASP A 15 8.38 -12.93 1.91
N ASP A 16 8.10 -13.31 3.16
CA ASP A 16 8.95 -14.12 4.02
C ASP A 16 10.30 -13.45 4.37
N GLY A 17 10.24 -12.23 4.89
CA GLY A 17 11.40 -11.57 5.51
C GLY A 17 11.80 -12.29 6.80
N ALA A 18 12.38 -13.50 6.68
CA ALA A 18 12.82 -14.30 7.82
C ALA A 18 14.18 -13.80 8.35
N PRO A 19 14.40 -13.88 9.69
CA PRO A 19 15.71 -13.59 10.26
C PRO A 19 16.77 -14.58 9.74
N SER A 20 17.91 -14.06 9.29
CA SER A 20 18.99 -14.90 8.86
C SER A 20 19.77 -15.46 10.08
N LYS A 21 20.47 -16.58 9.89
CA LYS A 21 21.37 -17.13 10.92
C LYS A 21 22.49 -16.17 11.35
N TYR A 22 22.78 -15.14 10.54
CA TYR A 22 23.83 -14.15 10.74
C TYR A 22 23.31 -12.78 11.17
N GLY A 23 22.04 -12.69 11.57
CA GLY A 23 21.38 -11.44 11.97
C GLY A 23 20.42 -10.89 10.93
N ASN A 24 19.70 -9.84 11.31
CA ASN A 24 18.62 -9.25 10.47
C ASN A 24 19.11 -8.13 9.56
N ASP A 25 20.35 -7.68 9.73
CA ASP A 25 20.86 -6.44 9.12
C ASP A 25 20.76 -6.41 7.58
N GLU A 26 21.00 -7.54 6.92
CA GLU A 26 20.90 -7.60 5.47
C GLU A 26 19.47 -7.48 4.98
N VAL A 27 18.53 -8.14 5.67
CA VAL A 27 17.10 -8.06 5.35
C VAL A 27 16.57 -6.65 5.64
N VAL A 28 16.93 -6.06 6.78
CA VAL A 28 16.61 -4.67 7.14
C VAL A 28 17.08 -3.72 6.05
N LYS A 29 18.36 -3.76 5.68
CA LYS A 29 18.94 -2.89 4.63
C LYS A 29 18.21 -3.04 3.29
N LYS A 30 17.82 -4.26 2.90
CA LYS A 30 17.06 -4.50 1.68
C LYS A 30 15.66 -3.89 1.77
N CYS A 31 14.94 -4.10 2.88
CA CYS A 31 13.61 -3.53 3.10
C CYS A 31 13.65 -2.00 3.10
N GLU A 32 14.58 -1.39 3.82
CA GLU A 32 14.79 0.05 3.84
C GLU A 32 15.10 0.61 2.44
N SER A 33 16.01 -0.05 1.70
CA SER A 33 16.36 0.38 0.34
C SER A 33 15.17 0.34 -0.61
N ILE A 34 14.30 -0.68 -0.50
CA ILE A 34 13.10 -0.80 -1.33
C ILE A 34 12.07 0.25 -0.90
N THR A 35 11.85 0.42 0.40
CA THR A 35 10.91 1.40 0.95
C THR A 35 11.28 2.82 0.51
N ARG A 36 12.57 3.17 0.55
CA ARG A 36 13.08 4.47 0.07
C ARG A 36 12.87 4.63 -1.43
N ALA A 37 13.23 3.63 -2.22
CA ALA A 37 13.12 3.71 -3.68
C ALA A 37 11.66 3.88 -4.13
N VAL A 38 10.72 3.13 -3.53
CA VAL A 38 9.28 3.22 -3.83
C VAL A 38 8.68 4.50 -3.25
N GLY A 39 9.01 4.84 -1.99
CA GLY A 39 8.41 5.99 -1.30
C GLY A 39 8.91 7.36 -1.77
N ASP A 40 10.11 7.43 -2.34
CA ASP A 40 10.67 8.67 -2.89
C ASP A 40 10.51 8.75 -4.41
N ASP A 41 9.93 7.73 -5.02
CA ASP A 41 9.78 7.63 -6.48
C ASP A 41 11.14 7.81 -7.19
N THR A 42 12.21 7.31 -6.56
CA THR A 42 13.59 7.48 -7.02
C THR A 42 14.12 6.18 -7.60
N GLY A 43 14.70 6.29 -8.80
CA GLY A 43 15.36 5.18 -9.46
C GLY A 43 16.82 5.02 -9.03
N ARG A 44 17.35 3.82 -9.24
CA ARG A 44 18.78 3.57 -9.15
C ARG A 44 19.42 3.77 -10.52
N ASN A 45 20.43 4.62 -10.58
CA ASN A 45 21.27 4.75 -11.76
C ASN A 45 22.17 3.50 -11.87
N VAL A 46 22.03 2.77 -12.96
CA VAL A 46 22.87 1.61 -13.26
C VAL A 46 23.64 1.91 -14.56
N MET A 47 24.95 1.82 -14.50
CA MET A 47 25.79 1.90 -15.70
C MET A 47 25.54 0.64 -16.57
N GLN A 48 25.16 0.85 -17.82
CA GLN A 48 25.00 -0.21 -18.80
C GLN A 48 25.81 0.17 -20.06
N GLY A 49 27.05 -0.31 -20.13
CA GLY A 49 28.05 0.20 -21.09
C GLY A 49 28.36 1.67 -20.79
N ASP A 50 28.37 2.51 -21.82
CA ASP A 50 28.63 3.95 -21.71
C ASP A 50 27.41 4.79 -21.38
N SER A 51 26.26 4.16 -21.11
CA SER A 51 25.00 4.85 -20.78
C SER A 51 24.57 4.60 -19.35
N VAL A 52 23.98 5.64 -18.71
CA VAL A 52 23.34 5.54 -17.40
C VAL A 52 21.87 5.23 -17.60
N LYS A 53 21.44 4.02 -17.19
CA LYS A 53 20.02 3.65 -17.15
C LYS A 53 19.46 3.94 -15.76
N ASN A 54 18.47 4.81 -15.70
CA ASN A 54 17.71 5.03 -14.47
C ASN A 54 16.60 3.98 -14.38
N SER A 55 16.63 3.16 -13.33
CA SER A 55 15.66 2.10 -13.08
C SER A 55 14.76 2.52 -11.91
N LYS A 56 13.65 3.17 -12.25
CA LYS A 56 12.68 3.71 -11.30
C LYS A 56 11.62 2.66 -10.97
N PRO A 57 11.28 2.43 -9.68
CA PRO A 57 10.15 1.59 -9.32
C PRO A 57 8.85 2.23 -9.81
N CYS A 58 7.96 1.41 -10.39
CA CYS A 58 6.64 1.83 -10.86
C CYS A 58 5.53 1.01 -10.20
N CYS A 59 5.77 0.48 -9.02
CA CYS A 59 4.83 -0.35 -8.26
C CYS A 59 4.74 0.11 -6.81
N LEU A 60 3.70 -0.31 -6.12
CA LEU A 60 3.67 -0.33 -4.66
C LEU A 60 4.36 -1.59 -4.15
N SER A 61 5.02 -1.53 -3.00
CA SER A 61 5.59 -2.71 -2.36
C SER A 61 4.77 -3.09 -1.12
N ALA A 62 4.52 -4.39 -0.98
CA ALA A 62 4.02 -5.00 0.24
C ALA A 62 5.10 -5.94 0.75
N ILE A 63 5.49 -5.79 2.01
CA ILE A 63 6.57 -6.58 2.63
C ILE A 63 5.95 -7.32 3.81
N THR A 64 6.13 -8.66 3.86
CA THR A 64 5.82 -9.45 5.04
C THR A 64 7.11 -9.88 5.72
N ALA A 65 7.17 -9.80 7.05
CA ALA A 65 8.34 -10.19 7.81
C ALA A 65 7.94 -10.71 9.20
N GLU A 66 8.75 -11.60 9.77
CA GLU A 66 8.56 -12.10 11.13
C GLU A 66 9.05 -11.12 12.21
N PHE A 67 9.67 -10.02 11.81
CA PHE A 67 10.16 -8.95 12.68
C PHE A 67 9.90 -7.60 12.04
N GLN A 68 10.11 -6.50 12.78
CA GLN A 68 9.97 -5.16 12.21
C GLN A 68 11.16 -4.83 11.30
N PRO A 69 10.97 -4.76 9.97
CA PRO A 69 12.07 -4.64 9.01
C PRO A 69 12.51 -3.18 8.77
N LEU A 70 11.84 -2.20 9.37
CA LEU A 70 12.17 -0.78 9.25
C LEU A 70 12.50 -0.23 10.64
N THR A 71 13.69 0.32 10.79
CA THR A 71 14.20 0.84 12.07
C THR A 71 14.33 2.36 12.07
N ASP A 72 14.62 2.95 10.93
CA ASP A 72 14.79 4.39 10.78
C ASP A 72 13.42 5.09 10.72
N SER A 73 13.25 6.16 11.50
CA SER A 73 12.02 6.95 11.54
C SER A 73 11.59 7.49 10.18
N SER A 74 12.55 7.84 9.34
CA SER A 74 12.28 8.34 7.99
C SER A 74 11.78 7.24 7.04
N ASP A 75 12.17 5.99 7.24
CA ASP A 75 11.70 4.84 6.46
C ASP A 75 10.32 4.37 6.95
N ILE A 76 10.12 4.38 8.27
CA ILE A 76 8.82 4.14 8.90
C ILE A 76 7.79 5.14 8.37
N ALA A 77 8.14 6.41 8.22
CA ALA A 77 7.24 7.43 7.69
C ALA A 77 6.88 7.27 6.20
N ARG A 78 7.55 6.39 5.46
CA ARG A 78 7.24 6.03 4.07
C ARG A 78 6.33 4.81 3.92
N ALA A 79 6.11 4.09 5.01
CA ALA A 79 5.39 2.84 5.00
C ALA A 79 4.15 2.88 5.89
N PHE A 80 3.18 2.02 5.59
CA PHE A 80 2.14 1.66 6.53
C PHE A 80 2.55 0.35 7.19
N LEU A 81 2.76 0.39 8.50
CA LEU A 81 3.16 -0.76 9.28
C LEU A 81 1.95 -1.34 10.03
N TYR A 82 1.71 -2.61 9.81
CA TYR A 82 0.69 -3.35 10.55
C TYR A 82 1.32 -4.58 11.21
N LYS A 83 1.21 -4.65 12.53
CA LYS A 83 1.66 -5.81 13.30
C LYS A 83 0.47 -6.72 13.55
N LEU A 84 0.57 -7.95 13.08
CA LEU A 84 -0.40 -9.00 13.37
C LEU A 84 -0.11 -9.63 14.73
N GLU A 85 -1.07 -9.61 15.62
CA GLU A 85 -0.97 -10.28 16.91
C GLU A 85 -1.53 -11.71 16.85
N ALA A 86 -1.05 -12.55 17.75
CA ALA A 86 -1.51 -13.93 17.83
C ALA A 86 -3.03 -13.98 18.09
N GLY A 87 -3.77 -14.67 17.23
CA GLY A 87 -5.21 -14.84 17.35
C GLY A 87 -6.06 -13.81 16.59
N GLU A 88 -5.48 -12.76 16.01
CA GLU A 88 -6.24 -11.81 15.18
C GLU A 88 -6.78 -12.42 13.89
N ILE A 89 -6.13 -13.47 13.38
CA ILE A 89 -6.58 -14.15 12.18
C ILE A 89 -7.51 -15.31 12.55
N ASP A 90 -8.78 -15.20 12.18
CA ASP A 90 -9.72 -16.32 12.20
C ASP A 90 -9.33 -17.33 11.12
N LYS A 91 -8.67 -18.41 11.54
CA LYS A 91 -8.19 -19.47 10.62
C LYS A 91 -9.32 -20.14 9.83
N LYS A 92 -10.53 -20.28 10.42
CA LYS A 92 -11.69 -20.87 9.73
C LYS A 92 -12.16 -19.92 8.61
N HIS A 93 -12.22 -18.62 8.90
CA HIS A 93 -12.61 -17.61 7.93
C HIS A 93 -11.58 -17.48 6.82
N LEU A 94 -10.29 -17.46 7.16
CA LEU A 94 -9.19 -17.45 6.18
C LEU A 94 -9.25 -18.65 5.23
N SER A 95 -9.43 -19.88 5.77
CA SER A 95 -9.56 -21.09 4.94
C SER A 95 -10.77 -21.03 4.00
N LYS A 96 -11.87 -20.41 4.43
CA LYS A 96 -13.04 -20.19 3.56
C LYS A 96 -12.72 -19.22 2.42
N ILE A 97 -12.05 -18.12 2.71
CA ILE A 97 -11.63 -17.12 1.70
C ILE A 97 -10.65 -17.76 0.69
N GLN A 98 -9.67 -18.52 1.17
CA GLN A 98 -8.71 -19.21 0.31
C GLN A 98 -9.36 -20.18 -0.67
N LYS A 99 -10.42 -20.91 -0.24
CA LYS A 99 -11.22 -21.76 -1.13
C LYS A 99 -11.98 -20.97 -2.20
N GLN A 100 -12.26 -19.70 -1.94
CA GLN A 100 -13.00 -18.80 -2.83
C GLN A 100 -12.11 -17.76 -3.52
N LYS A 101 -10.82 -18.07 -3.74
CA LYS A 101 -9.85 -17.14 -4.33
C LYS A 101 -10.30 -16.53 -5.67
N HIS A 102 -11.07 -17.27 -6.47
CA HIS A 102 -11.63 -16.78 -7.73
C HIS A 102 -12.57 -15.58 -7.53
N CYS A 103 -13.28 -15.51 -6.40
CA CYS A 103 -14.13 -14.37 -6.05
C CYS A 103 -13.29 -13.11 -5.79
N LEU A 104 -12.10 -13.25 -5.20
CA LEU A 104 -11.18 -12.14 -4.98
C LEU A 104 -10.64 -11.59 -6.31
N VAL A 105 -10.26 -12.47 -7.24
CA VAL A 105 -9.81 -12.06 -8.57
C VAL A 105 -10.92 -11.28 -9.29
N ARG A 106 -12.15 -11.81 -9.30
CA ARG A 106 -13.29 -11.12 -9.89
C ARG A 106 -13.57 -9.77 -9.23
N PHE A 107 -13.51 -9.72 -7.90
CA PHE A 107 -13.72 -8.49 -7.13
C PHE A 107 -12.70 -7.40 -7.52
N VAL A 108 -11.41 -7.75 -7.61
CA VAL A 108 -10.37 -6.82 -8.04
C VAL A 108 -10.58 -6.37 -9.48
N THR A 109 -10.94 -7.29 -10.38
CA THR A 109 -11.26 -6.97 -11.79
C THR A 109 -12.44 -6.00 -11.89
N ASP A 110 -13.50 -6.24 -11.12
CA ASP A 110 -14.68 -5.35 -11.05
C ASP A 110 -14.29 -3.96 -10.52
N TYR A 111 -13.40 -3.89 -9.51
CA TYR A 111 -12.92 -2.62 -8.95
C TYR A 111 -12.08 -1.83 -9.97
N LEU A 112 -11.16 -2.50 -10.65
CA LEU A 112 -10.35 -1.85 -11.68
C LEU A 112 -11.23 -1.38 -12.86
N GLY A 113 -12.18 -2.21 -13.31
CA GLY A 113 -13.13 -1.83 -14.35
C GLY A 113 -13.97 -0.61 -13.95
N TRP A 114 -14.40 -0.54 -12.69
CA TRP A 114 -15.16 0.59 -12.14
C TRP A 114 -14.31 1.89 -12.13
N ILE A 115 -13.04 1.81 -11.70
CA ILE A 115 -12.13 2.97 -11.75
C ILE A 115 -11.92 3.43 -13.21
N CYS A 116 -11.74 2.49 -14.13
CA CYS A 116 -11.44 2.82 -15.54
C CYS A 116 -12.66 3.37 -16.29
N SER A 117 -13.88 3.01 -15.90
CA SER A 117 -15.11 3.44 -16.60
C SER A 117 -15.34 4.95 -16.54
N GLU A 118 -14.88 5.60 -15.46
CA GLU A 118 -15.09 7.04 -15.23
C GLU A 118 -13.79 7.75 -14.77
N LYS A 119 -12.68 7.37 -15.38
CA LYS A 119 -11.33 7.75 -14.97
C LYS A 119 -11.17 9.22 -14.56
N TRP A 120 -11.65 10.15 -15.38
CA TRP A 120 -11.46 11.58 -15.10
C TRP A 120 -12.30 12.08 -13.93
N SER A 121 -13.52 11.58 -13.76
CA SER A 121 -14.37 11.91 -12.62
C SER A 121 -13.77 11.44 -11.31
N TYR A 122 -13.27 10.21 -11.29
CA TYR A 122 -12.64 9.62 -10.10
C TYR A 122 -11.32 10.29 -9.75
N MET A 123 -10.48 10.62 -10.71
CA MET A 123 -9.23 11.34 -10.45
C MET A 123 -9.47 12.69 -9.78
N LYS A 124 -10.41 13.49 -10.28
CA LYS A 124 -10.80 14.76 -9.64
C LYS A 124 -11.38 14.57 -8.24
N SER A 125 -12.19 13.51 -8.05
CA SER A 125 -12.78 13.19 -6.75
C SER A 125 -11.69 12.77 -5.76
N LEU A 126 -10.75 11.91 -6.18
CA LEU A 126 -9.62 11.45 -5.38
C LEU A 126 -8.74 12.62 -4.93
N GLU A 127 -8.38 13.52 -5.84
CA GLU A 127 -7.57 14.71 -5.52
C GLU A 127 -8.27 15.63 -4.50
N ARG A 128 -9.59 15.84 -4.66
CA ARG A 128 -10.37 16.62 -3.69
C ARG A 128 -10.41 15.97 -2.31
N LYS A 129 -10.64 14.64 -2.25
CA LYS A 129 -10.64 13.88 -1.00
C LYS A 129 -9.27 13.96 -0.33
N PHE A 130 -8.21 13.72 -1.07
CA PHE A 130 -6.84 13.85 -0.58
C PHE A 130 -6.57 15.21 0.04
N LYS A 131 -6.89 16.32 -0.66
CA LYS A 131 -6.69 17.68 -0.14
C LYS A 131 -7.45 17.91 1.17
N ASN A 132 -8.68 17.38 1.29
CA ASN A 132 -9.48 17.50 2.50
C ASN A 132 -8.87 16.71 3.67
N PHE A 133 -8.52 15.43 3.44
CA PHE A 133 -7.90 14.60 4.47
C PHE A 133 -6.52 15.12 4.90
N ARG A 134 -5.71 15.60 3.96
CA ARG A 134 -4.41 16.19 4.30
C ARG A 134 -4.56 17.39 5.25
N LYS A 135 -5.58 18.24 5.04
CA LYS A 135 -5.88 19.34 5.97
C LYS A 135 -6.30 18.86 7.35
N GLN A 136 -7.09 17.79 7.42
CA GLN A 136 -7.55 17.23 8.70
C GLN A 136 -6.40 16.57 9.49
N ASN A 137 -5.41 16.03 8.80
CA ASN A 137 -4.29 15.31 9.38
C ASN A 137 -3.05 16.16 9.66
N VAL A 138 -3.13 17.48 9.55
CA VAL A 138 -1.96 18.39 9.73
C VAL A 138 -1.23 18.17 11.04
N GLU A 139 -1.95 17.90 12.14
CA GLU A 139 -1.36 17.66 13.46
C GLU A 139 -0.42 16.44 13.50
N LEU A 140 -0.62 15.44 12.63
CA LEU A 140 0.27 14.28 12.51
C LEU A 140 1.66 14.67 11.95
N GLY A 141 1.76 15.83 11.33
CA GLY A 141 3.04 16.38 10.86
C GLY A 141 4.04 16.68 11.98
N LYS A 142 3.56 16.81 13.23
CA LYS A 142 4.42 16.95 14.42
C LYS A 142 5.28 15.70 14.67
N ILE A 143 4.83 14.53 14.20
CA ILE A 143 5.58 13.26 14.32
C ILE A 143 6.58 13.18 13.17
N HIS A 144 6.12 13.35 11.94
CA HIS A 144 6.94 13.39 10.73
C HIS A 144 6.16 14.04 9.59
N ASN A 145 6.81 14.90 8.79
CA ASN A 145 6.18 15.71 7.73
C ASN A 145 5.45 14.90 6.64
N ARG A 146 5.81 13.63 6.43
CA ARG A 146 5.19 12.74 5.42
C ARG A 146 3.92 12.06 5.90
N ILE A 147 3.72 11.91 7.21
CA ILE A 147 2.59 11.14 7.76
C ILE A 147 1.25 11.74 7.36
N PRO A 148 1.01 13.06 7.41
CA PRO A 148 -0.27 13.64 6.99
C PRO A 148 -0.65 13.31 5.55
N GLU A 149 0.34 13.26 4.67
CA GLU A 149 0.17 12.97 3.25
C GLU A 149 -0.16 11.49 3.03
N ASN A 150 0.63 10.60 3.62
CA ASN A 150 0.41 9.16 3.49
C ASN A 150 -0.95 8.73 4.06
N VAL A 151 -1.32 9.23 5.24
CA VAL A 151 -2.64 8.97 5.83
C VAL A 151 -3.76 9.53 4.95
N ALA A 152 -3.60 10.72 4.39
CA ALA A 152 -4.59 11.31 3.50
C ALA A 152 -4.82 10.49 2.22
N TRP A 153 -3.76 9.95 1.61
CA TRP A 153 -3.87 9.06 0.46
C TRP A 153 -4.58 7.75 0.80
N MET A 154 -4.27 7.16 1.94
CA MET A 154 -4.95 5.94 2.40
C MET A 154 -6.43 6.18 2.67
N GLN A 155 -6.79 7.27 3.34
CA GLN A 155 -8.18 7.64 3.61
C GLN A 155 -8.95 7.93 2.33
N ALA A 156 -8.35 8.66 1.39
CA ALA A 156 -8.97 8.96 0.10
C ALA A 156 -9.20 7.69 -0.73
N GLY A 157 -8.22 6.80 -0.80
CA GLY A 157 -8.34 5.50 -1.46
C GLY A 157 -9.41 4.60 -0.82
N PHE A 158 -9.46 4.57 0.52
CA PHE A 158 -10.48 3.82 1.25
C PHE A 158 -11.89 4.35 1.01
N GLU A 159 -12.07 5.67 0.97
CA GLU A 159 -13.38 6.24 0.61
C GLU A 159 -13.82 5.86 -0.81
N MET A 160 -12.92 5.92 -1.78
CA MET A 160 -13.22 5.47 -3.14
C MET A 160 -13.59 3.98 -3.20
N PHE A 161 -12.89 3.16 -2.45
CA PHE A 161 -13.22 1.74 -2.31
C PHE A 161 -14.61 1.52 -1.72
N LEU A 162 -15.02 2.30 -0.72
CA LEU A 162 -16.38 2.25 -0.18
C LEU A 162 -17.43 2.71 -1.18
N GLU A 163 -17.15 3.73 -2.00
CA GLU A 163 -18.02 4.18 -3.09
C GLU A 163 -18.25 3.07 -4.11
N PHE A 164 -17.17 2.37 -4.52
CA PHE A 164 -17.28 1.21 -5.39
C PHE A 164 -18.20 0.13 -4.81
N ILE A 165 -18.01 -0.24 -3.53
CA ILE A 165 -18.85 -1.26 -2.87
C ILE A 165 -20.32 -0.82 -2.86
N CYS A 166 -20.59 0.44 -2.57
CA CYS A 166 -21.96 0.95 -2.56
C CYS A 166 -22.57 0.94 -3.95
N ASP A 167 -21.83 1.36 -4.96
CA ASP A 167 -22.32 1.46 -6.33
C ASP A 167 -22.49 0.08 -6.97
N LYS A 168 -21.46 -0.73 -6.97
CA LYS A 168 -21.45 -2.04 -7.63
C LYS A 168 -22.31 -3.08 -6.94
N TYR A 169 -22.24 -3.16 -5.61
CA TYR A 169 -22.90 -4.22 -4.82
C TYR A 169 -24.14 -3.74 -4.08
N LYS A 170 -24.53 -2.47 -4.27
CA LYS A 170 -25.74 -1.86 -3.64
C LYS A 170 -25.75 -1.99 -2.12
N VAL A 171 -24.58 -1.99 -1.49
CA VAL A 171 -24.43 -2.01 -0.03
C VAL A 171 -24.66 -0.60 0.51
N SER A 172 -25.53 -0.44 1.50
CA SER A 172 -25.80 0.89 2.06
C SER A 172 -24.58 1.44 2.82
N LEU A 173 -24.28 2.72 2.65
CA LEU A 173 -23.23 3.43 3.42
C LEU A 173 -23.43 3.31 4.94
N LYS A 174 -24.70 3.20 5.40
CA LYS A 174 -25.02 3.03 6.81
C LYS A 174 -24.40 1.74 7.38
N ARG A 175 -24.41 0.66 6.60
CA ARG A 175 -23.78 -0.62 6.97
C ARG A 175 -22.25 -0.53 7.00
N LEU A 176 -21.66 0.31 6.16
CA LEU A 176 -20.21 0.50 6.05
C LEU A 176 -19.65 1.53 7.04
N LYS A 177 -20.49 2.38 7.64
CA LYS A 177 -20.05 3.41 8.63
C LYS A 177 -19.28 2.85 9.81
N LYS A 178 -19.55 1.60 10.22
CA LYS A 178 -18.79 0.96 11.30
C LYS A 178 -17.30 0.78 10.95
N TYR A 179 -16.97 0.64 9.68
CA TYR A 179 -15.59 0.48 9.22
C TYR A 179 -14.89 1.83 9.06
N LYS A 180 -15.63 2.93 8.79
CA LYS A 180 -15.07 4.29 8.73
C LYS A 180 -14.55 4.81 10.08
N LYS A 181 -15.07 4.32 11.21
CA LYS A 181 -14.65 4.79 12.55
C LYS A 181 -13.27 4.26 12.97
N ASN A 182 -12.76 3.25 12.27
CA ASN A 182 -11.49 2.59 12.58
C ASN A 182 -10.36 3.05 11.63
N PHE A 183 -10.64 3.99 10.73
CA PHE A 183 -9.74 4.67 9.82
C PHE A 183 -9.73 6.19 10.11
#